data_1e30cc847c2abb3dc2c0b3518de42be0
#
_entry.id   1e30cc847c2abb3dc2c0b3518de42be0
#
_cell.length_a   1.000
_cell.length_b   1.000
_cell.length_c   1.000
_cell.angle_alpha   90.00
_cell.angle_beta   90.00
_cell.angle_gamma   90.00
#
_symmetry.space_group_name_H-M   'P 1'
#
loop_
_entity.id
_entity.type
_entity.pdbx_description
1 polymer ?
#
loop_
_entity_poly.entity_id
_entity_poly.type
_entity_poly.pdbx_seq_one_letter_code
_entity_poly.pdbx_strand_id
1 'polypeptide(L)'
;FVQHSRKENFYQGILLGILSYKSDWIVRSNRESGEGFSDITIRISNSGTGIVIEVKYAEAGHEEEMVQKALRQIQDKDYGYEFRQEGIRRILYYGIACNKKVCRAEVLEV
;
A
#
# COMPACT_ATOMS: atom_id res chain seq x y z
N PHE A 1 -5.31 -19.51 2.63
CA PHE A 1 -4.59 -18.71 1.60
C PHE A 1 -5.54 -17.86 0.76
N VAL A 2 -6.53 -18.50 0.14
CA VAL A 2 -7.54 -17.78 -0.64
C VAL A 2 -8.33 -16.82 0.23
N GLN A 3 -8.63 -17.22 1.47
CA GLN A 3 -9.31 -16.35 2.42
C GLN A 3 -8.49 -15.11 2.77
N HIS A 4 -7.17 -15.25 2.90
CA HIS A 4 -6.31 -14.11 3.18
C HIS A 4 -6.33 -13.12 2.03
N SER A 5 -6.27 -13.60 0.79
CA SER A 5 -6.33 -12.74 -0.39
C SER A 5 -7.64 -11.96 -0.45
N ARG A 6 -8.76 -12.62 -0.16
CA ARG A 6 -10.06 -11.95 -0.15
C ARG A 6 -10.14 -10.88 0.92
N LYS A 7 -9.60 -11.16 2.12
CA LYS A 7 -9.59 -10.20 3.20
C LYS A 7 -8.72 -9.00 2.87
N GLU A 8 -7.56 -9.24 2.27
CA GLU A 8 -6.68 -8.16 1.86
C GLU A 8 -7.36 -7.28 0.81
N ASN A 9 -8.03 -7.88 -0.15
CA ASN A 9 -8.77 -7.13 -1.18
C ASN A 9 -9.89 -6.31 -0.58
N PHE A 10 -10.55 -6.82 0.46
CA PHE A 10 -11.61 -6.10 1.14
C PHE A 10 -11.07 -4.83 1.80
N TYR A 11 -10.01 -4.95 2.59
CA TYR A 11 -9.40 -3.79 3.25
C TYR A 11 -8.83 -2.80 2.24
N GLN A 12 -8.21 -3.31 1.19
CA GLN A 12 -7.68 -2.47 0.15
C GLN A 12 -8.79 -1.69 -0.55
N GLY A 13 -9.92 -2.35 -0.83
CA GLY A 13 -11.06 -1.69 -1.47
C GLY A 13 -11.61 -0.54 -0.65
N ILE A 14 -11.73 -0.74 0.66
CA ILE A 14 -12.18 0.32 1.57
C ILE A 14 -11.20 1.50 1.53
N LEU A 15 -9.92 1.20 1.65
CA LEU A 15 -8.90 2.23 1.66
C LEU A 15 -8.87 3.00 0.35
N LEU A 16 -8.96 2.29 -0.76
CA LEU A 16 -8.99 2.91 -2.08
C LEU A 16 -10.17 3.86 -2.23
N GLY A 17 -11.34 3.47 -1.73
CA GLY A 17 -12.53 4.30 -1.75
C GLY A 17 -12.34 5.59 -0.95
N ILE A 18 -11.77 5.48 0.24
CA ILE A 18 -11.52 6.64 1.10
C ILE A 18 -10.51 7.59 0.45
N LEU A 19 -9.40 7.05 -0.04
CA LEU A 19 -8.34 7.87 -0.62
C LEU A 19 -8.77 8.58 -1.89
N SER A 20 -9.68 7.98 -2.64
CA SER A 20 -10.15 8.56 -3.91
C SER A 20 -10.99 9.82 -3.73
N TYR A 21 -11.34 10.15 -2.50
CA TYR A 21 -12.07 11.38 -2.20
C TYR A 21 -11.21 12.64 -2.37
N LYS A 22 -9.89 12.50 -2.32
CA LYS A 22 -9.01 13.66 -2.47
C LYS A 22 -8.83 13.98 -3.95
N SER A 23 -9.38 15.10 -4.38
CA SER A 23 -9.40 15.46 -5.81
C SER A 23 -8.03 15.81 -6.38
N ASP A 24 -7.09 16.23 -5.53
CA ASP A 24 -5.74 16.59 -5.97
C ASP A 24 -4.75 15.42 -5.84
N TRP A 25 -5.22 14.24 -5.45
CA TRP A 25 -4.42 13.03 -5.37
C TRP A 25 -4.74 12.11 -6.53
N ILE A 26 -3.72 11.61 -7.19
CA ILE A 26 -3.90 10.60 -8.24
C ILE A 26 -3.70 9.24 -7.59
N VAL A 27 -4.80 8.54 -7.36
CA VAL A 27 -4.81 7.25 -6.65
C VAL A 27 -5.03 6.14 -7.65
N ARG A 28 -4.15 5.15 -7.63
CA ARG A 28 -4.25 3.99 -8.52
C ARG A 28 -4.04 2.71 -7.74
N SER A 29 -4.74 1.68 -8.17
CA SER A 29 -4.54 0.32 -7.66
C SER A 29 -3.74 -0.44 -8.70
N ASN A 30 -2.60 -0.99 -8.29
CA ASN A 30 -1.72 -1.76 -9.17
C ASN A 30 -1.86 -3.23 -8.83
N ARG A 31 -2.50 -3.97 -9.71
CA ARG A 31 -2.76 -5.39 -9.48
C ARG A 31 -1.76 -6.24 -10.22
N GLU A 32 -1.16 -7.19 -9.52
CA GLU A 32 -0.30 -8.15 -10.16
C GLU A 32 -1.15 -9.23 -10.84
N SER A 33 -0.71 -9.66 -12.00
CA SER A 33 -1.45 -10.66 -12.75
C SER A 33 -1.52 -11.98 -11.99
N GLY A 34 -2.73 -12.49 -11.84
CA GLY A 34 -2.97 -13.84 -11.35
C GLY A 34 -3.11 -14.00 -9.85
N GLU A 35 -2.59 -13.10 -9.03
CA GLU A 35 -2.53 -13.34 -7.59
C GLU A 35 -3.54 -12.56 -6.76
N GLY A 36 -4.13 -11.55 -7.31
CA GLY A 36 -5.09 -10.75 -6.55
C GLY A 36 -4.46 -9.80 -5.55
N PHE A 37 -3.16 -9.79 -5.42
CA PHE A 37 -2.47 -8.82 -4.59
C PHE A 37 -2.27 -7.56 -5.38
N SER A 38 -2.51 -6.45 -4.73
CA SER A 38 -2.30 -5.17 -5.35
C SER A 38 -1.84 -4.18 -4.29
N ASP A 39 -1.06 -3.24 -4.73
CA ASP A 39 -0.75 -2.10 -3.90
C ASP A 39 -1.52 -0.89 -4.41
N ILE A 40 -1.51 0.15 -3.61
CA ILE A 40 -2.10 1.43 -3.98
C ILE A 40 -0.96 2.42 -4.13
N THR A 41 -0.94 3.14 -5.24
CA THR A 41 0.01 4.23 -5.41
C THR A 41 -0.74 5.55 -5.42
N ILE A 42 -0.15 6.55 -4.82
CA ILE A 42 -0.71 7.89 -4.76
C ILE A 42 0.35 8.88 -5.23
N ARG A 43 -0.04 9.75 -6.15
CA ARG A 43 0.82 10.83 -6.60
C ARG A 43 0.18 12.14 -6.20
N ILE A 44 0.91 12.94 -5.44
CA ILE A 44 0.47 14.24 -4.97
C ILE A 44 1.35 15.27 -5.63
N SER A 45 0.89 15.81 -6.76
CA SER A 45 1.69 16.68 -7.61
C SER A 45 2.13 17.96 -6.91
N ASN A 46 1.24 18.54 -6.11
CA ASN A 46 1.51 19.81 -5.44
C ASN A 46 2.74 19.76 -4.54
N SER A 47 2.96 18.63 -3.89
CA SER A 47 4.06 18.49 -2.94
C SER A 47 5.22 17.65 -3.49
N GLY A 48 5.08 17.12 -4.70
CA GLY A 48 6.08 16.24 -5.29
C GLY A 48 6.24 14.94 -4.50
N THR A 49 5.14 14.42 -3.98
CA THR A 49 5.15 13.24 -3.09
C THR A 49 4.54 12.04 -3.78
N GLY A 50 5.19 10.89 -3.63
CA GLY A 50 4.67 9.60 -4.06
C GLY A 50 4.50 8.70 -2.84
N ILE A 51 3.40 7.98 -2.78
CA ILE A 51 3.09 7.08 -1.68
C ILE A 51 2.73 5.72 -2.26
N VAL A 52 3.28 4.68 -1.67
CA VAL A 52 2.89 3.30 -2.00
C VAL A 52 2.36 2.65 -0.74
N ILE A 53 1.21 2.01 -0.86
CA ILE A 53 0.57 1.35 0.28
C ILE A 53 0.35 -0.12 -0.08
N GLU A 54 0.84 -1.00 0.77
CA GLU A 54 0.57 -2.43 0.67
C GLU A 54 -0.23 -2.85 1.89
N VAL A 55 -1.36 -3.53 1.66
CA VAL A 55 -2.25 -3.97 2.73
C VAL A 55 -2.19 -5.48 2.84
N LYS A 56 -2.01 -5.98 4.06
CA LYS A 56 -1.99 -7.41 4.37
C LYS A 56 -3.05 -7.74 5.38
N TYR A 57 -3.63 -8.93 5.28
CA TYR A 57 -4.40 -9.49 6.36
C TYR A 57 -3.43 -10.15 7.35
N ALA A 58 -3.68 -9.95 8.64
CA ALA A 58 -2.86 -10.54 9.68
C ALA A 58 -3.73 -11.32 10.67
N GLU A 59 -3.27 -12.51 11.04
CA GLU A 59 -3.87 -13.20 12.18
C GLU A 59 -3.54 -12.41 13.44
N ALA A 60 -4.39 -12.53 14.46
CA ALA A 60 -4.22 -11.79 15.70
C ALA A 60 -2.85 -12.08 16.30
N GLY A 61 -2.12 -11.04 16.64
CA GLY A 61 -0.77 -11.15 17.19
C GLY A 61 0.34 -11.15 16.15
N HIS A 62 -0.01 -11.20 14.86
CA HIS A 62 0.98 -11.24 13.78
C HIS A 62 1.00 -9.97 12.95
N GLU A 63 0.40 -8.90 13.45
CA GLU A 63 0.28 -7.65 12.70
C GLU A 63 1.64 -7.06 12.37
N GLU A 64 2.55 -7.04 13.34
CA GLU A 64 3.89 -6.47 13.13
C GLU A 64 4.64 -7.22 12.04
N GLU A 65 4.61 -8.54 12.10
CA GLU A 65 5.26 -9.39 11.10
C GLU A 65 4.73 -9.11 9.70
N MET A 66 3.42 -8.95 9.58
CA MET A 66 2.79 -8.72 8.29
C MET A 66 3.05 -7.31 7.76
N VAL A 67 3.16 -6.31 8.65
CA VAL A 67 3.58 -4.97 8.27
C VAL A 67 4.98 -5.02 7.64
N GLN A 68 5.90 -5.72 8.26
CA GLN A 68 7.26 -5.83 7.73
C GLN A 68 7.27 -6.55 6.38
N LYS A 69 6.46 -7.58 6.25
CA LYS A 69 6.33 -8.29 4.98
C LYS A 69 5.79 -7.36 3.88
N ALA A 70 4.81 -6.54 4.22
CA ALA A 70 4.24 -5.58 3.27
C ALA A 70 5.31 -4.60 2.80
N LEU A 71 6.10 -4.05 3.73
CA LEU A 71 7.16 -3.12 3.38
C LEU A 71 8.22 -3.77 2.48
N ARG A 72 8.59 -5.01 2.77
CA ARG A 72 9.55 -5.73 1.93
C ARG A 72 9.02 -5.92 0.51
N GLN A 73 7.74 -6.23 0.38
CA GLN A 73 7.15 -6.41 -0.95
C GLN A 73 7.17 -5.12 -1.76
N ILE A 74 6.92 -3.98 -1.12
CA ILE A 74 6.99 -2.69 -1.81
C ILE A 74 8.43 -2.42 -2.26
N GLN A 75 9.39 -2.67 -1.38
CA GLN A 75 10.80 -2.42 -1.69
C GLN A 75 11.27 -3.28 -2.87
N ASP A 76 10.81 -4.51 -2.95
CA ASP A 76 11.18 -5.40 -4.04
C ASP A 76 10.67 -4.93 -5.40
N LYS A 77 9.62 -4.14 -5.43
CA LYS A 77 9.06 -3.60 -6.69
C LYS A 77 9.77 -2.33 -7.15
N ASP A 78 10.60 -1.76 -6.32
CA ASP A 78 11.43 -0.57 -6.63
C ASP A 78 10.64 0.61 -7.19
N TYR A 79 9.57 0.98 -6.53
CA TYR A 79 8.78 2.14 -6.93
C TYR A 79 9.59 3.44 -6.87
N GLY A 80 10.63 3.48 -6.05
CA GLY A 80 11.47 4.67 -5.92
C GLY A 80 12.07 5.12 -7.25
N TYR A 81 12.56 4.18 -8.04
CA TYR A 81 13.12 4.49 -9.35
C TYR A 81 12.06 5.14 -10.25
N GLU A 82 10.91 4.49 -10.34
CA GLU A 82 9.83 4.93 -11.20
C GLU A 82 9.33 6.32 -10.84
N PHE A 83 9.13 6.56 -9.55
CA PHE A 83 8.69 7.86 -9.05
C PHE A 83 9.71 8.96 -9.35
N ARG A 84 11.00 8.67 -9.21
CA ARG A 84 12.04 9.66 -9.49
C ARG A 84 12.07 10.03 -10.97
N GLN A 85 11.79 9.09 -11.85
CA GLN A 85 11.67 9.35 -13.28
C GLN A 85 10.55 10.34 -13.57
N GLU A 86 9.51 10.35 -12.74
CA GLU A 86 8.39 11.26 -12.87
C GLU A 86 8.63 12.62 -12.20
N GLY A 87 9.78 12.80 -11.58
CA GLY A 87 10.10 14.05 -10.89
C GLY A 87 9.61 14.10 -9.45
N ILE A 88 9.16 12.97 -8.91
CA ILE A 88 8.71 12.87 -7.53
C ILE A 88 9.93 12.81 -6.63
N ARG A 89 9.95 13.66 -5.59
CA ARG A 89 11.12 13.79 -4.71
C ARG A 89 10.96 13.09 -3.38
N ARG A 90 9.75 13.12 -2.82
CA ARG A 90 9.49 12.51 -1.52
C ARG A 90 8.70 11.24 -1.74
N ILE A 91 9.24 10.13 -1.27
CA ILE A 91 8.63 8.81 -1.49
C ILE A 91 8.42 8.13 -0.15
N LEU A 92 7.18 7.72 0.10
CA LEU A 92 6.77 7.07 1.35
C LEU A 92 6.18 5.70 1.03
N TYR A 93 6.65 4.69 1.75
CA TYR A 93 6.09 3.35 1.68
C TYR A 93 5.34 3.06 2.97
N TYR A 94 4.09 2.65 2.84
CA TYR A 94 3.27 2.28 3.98
C TYR A 94 2.97 0.79 3.92
N GLY A 95 3.34 0.07 4.98
CA GLY A 95 2.89 -1.30 5.18
C GLY A 95 1.75 -1.28 6.18
N ILE A 96 0.65 -1.88 5.82
CA ILE A 96 -0.55 -1.93 6.67
C ILE A 96 -0.96 -3.38 6.83
N ALA A 97 -1.21 -3.79 8.07
CA ALA A 97 -1.70 -5.13 8.36
C ALA A 97 -2.95 -5.02 9.21
N CYS A 98 -4.01 -5.67 8.78
CA CYS A 98 -5.31 -5.59 9.44
C CYS A 98 -5.85 -6.97 9.78
N ASN A 99 -6.55 -7.05 10.90
CA ASN A 99 -7.46 -8.14 11.19
C ASN A 99 -8.79 -7.51 11.58
N LYS A 100 -9.74 -8.31 12.04
CA LYS A 100 -11.10 -7.82 12.34
C LYS A 100 -11.15 -6.70 13.36
N LYS A 101 -10.14 -6.61 14.23
CA LYS A 101 -10.19 -5.68 15.38
C LYS A 101 -9.18 -4.55 15.28
N VAL A 102 -8.06 -4.79 14.62
CA VAL A 102 -6.91 -3.90 14.70
C VAL A 102 -6.27 -3.79 13.33
N CYS A 103 -5.88 -2.57 12.98
CA CYS A 103 -4.96 -2.35 11.86
C CYS A 103 -3.70 -1.70 12.41
N ARG A 104 -2.57 -2.13 11.89
CA ARG A 104 -1.27 -1.58 12.24
C ARG A 104 -0.59 -1.11 10.99
N ALA A 105 0.11 0.02 11.10
CA ALA A 105 0.77 0.61 9.94
C ALA A 105 2.14 1.13 10.32
N GLU A 106 3.08 1.02 9.39
CA GLU A 106 4.38 1.67 9.51
C GLU A 106 4.73 2.33 8.19
N VAL A 107 5.48 3.41 8.28
CA VAL A 107 5.91 4.17 7.12
C VAL A 107 7.43 4.14 7.03
N LEU A 108 7.90 4.04 5.81
CA LEU A 108 9.33 4.11 5.49
C LEU A 108 9.50 5.18 4.43
N GLU A 109 10.33 6.18 4.72
CA GLU A 109 10.66 7.20 3.71
C GLU A 109 11.94 6.78 3.00
N VAL A 110 11.89 6.74 1.69
CA VAL A 110 13.01 6.25 0.88
C VAL A 110 13.56 7.33 -0.04
#